data_c5c1889b90a71cb7c13a098752db3eb6
#
_entry.id   c5c1889b90a71cb7c13a098752db3eb6
#
_cell.length_a   1.000
_cell.length_b   1.000
_cell.length_c   1.000
_cell.angle_alpha   90.00
_cell.angle_beta   90.00
_cell.angle_gamma   90.00
#
_symmetry.space_group_name_H-M   'P 1'
#
loop_
_entity.id
_entity.type
_entity.pdbx_description
1 polymer ?
#
loop_
_entity_poly.entity_id
_entity_poly.type
_entity_poly.pdbx_seq_one_letter_code
_entity_poly.pdbx_strand_id
1 'polypeptide(L)'
;MLATGRPRQVERPKPPTQEQIRRQPGRKAWVPNQHGAWSMLVLPPIVGWVVGGFSWVNLLFLPAWWGGYLTYWSWSQWLRTRSARKRALIMLPLLVYTGWTASLALITLLAAPYLIQWAVPLLPLFAIALHQVWRGHERSLISGLSTTAAASLMAAVTYSLAVHGEGGFLGLGTPSTPLPGTSPNGALTGWSWMWLVTALTAAYFCGTVPYIKSMIRERFNYVLLAGTGAAHAAVAVVTFWLASSGLLPWGHAVLWTVLAVRSLVMPLWQWSLVRRRHRPLRPGTMGIVEVVMCVAFLMTISV
;
A
#
# COMPACT_ATOMS: atom_id res chain seq x y z
N MET A 1 -21.38 0.24 -55.28
CA MET A 1 -20.65 1.39 -54.71
C MET A 1 -20.57 1.19 -53.20
N LEU A 2 -19.44 0.68 -52.70
CA LEU A 2 -19.19 0.48 -51.29
C LEU A 2 -18.42 1.72 -50.77
N ALA A 3 -19.06 2.46 -49.89
CA ALA A 3 -18.46 3.62 -49.27
C ALA A 3 -17.38 3.18 -48.25
N THR A 4 -16.13 3.34 -48.59
CA THR A 4 -14.97 3.17 -47.71
C THR A 4 -14.95 4.28 -46.66
N GLY A 5 -15.59 4.07 -45.52
CA GLY A 5 -15.48 4.98 -44.38
C GLY A 5 -14.06 4.95 -43.83
N ARG A 6 -13.31 6.04 -44.02
CA ARG A 6 -12.01 6.25 -43.37
C ARG A 6 -12.20 6.14 -41.81
N PRO A 7 -11.34 5.40 -41.10
CA PRO A 7 -11.41 5.35 -39.65
C PRO A 7 -11.22 6.78 -39.10
N ARG A 8 -12.15 7.23 -38.23
CA ARG A 8 -12.02 8.49 -37.49
C ARG A 8 -10.69 8.45 -36.75
N GLN A 9 -9.76 9.30 -37.16
CA GLN A 9 -8.55 9.57 -36.40
C GLN A 9 -9.00 10.08 -35.03
N VAL A 10 -8.64 9.34 -33.98
CA VAL A 10 -8.81 9.80 -32.61
C VAL A 10 -7.86 11.00 -32.46
N GLU A 11 -8.42 12.19 -32.50
CA GLU A 11 -7.67 13.44 -32.29
C GLU A 11 -6.96 13.36 -30.93
N ARG A 12 -5.64 13.33 -30.96
CA ARG A 12 -4.86 13.41 -29.71
C ARG A 12 -5.17 14.74 -29.05
N PRO A 13 -5.52 14.79 -27.76
CA PRO A 13 -5.79 16.05 -27.08
C PRO A 13 -4.62 17.01 -27.29
N LYS A 14 -4.91 18.18 -27.81
CA LYS A 14 -3.91 19.23 -28.06
C LYS A 14 -3.16 19.51 -26.75
N PRO A 15 -1.83 19.63 -26.79
CA PRO A 15 -1.08 19.99 -25.60
C PRO A 15 -1.60 21.32 -25.05
N PRO A 16 -1.72 21.46 -23.71
CA PRO A 16 -2.27 22.67 -23.10
C PRO A 16 -1.44 23.89 -23.52
N THR A 17 -2.15 24.96 -23.90
CA THR A 17 -1.52 26.22 -24.28
C THR A 17 -0.74 26.83 -23.12
N GLN A 18 0.25 27.68 -23.40
CA GLN A 18 1.05 28.34 -22.35
C GLN A 18 0.16 29.10 -21.34
N GLU A 19 -0.96 29.61 -21.77
CA GLU A 19 -1.94 30.31 -20.95
C GLU A 19 -2.73 29.36 -20.04
N GLN A 20 -3.08 28.18 -20.53
CA GLN A 20 -3.69 27.11 -19.69
C GLN A 20 -2.70 26.57 -18.66
N ILE A 21 -1.41 26.51 -19.00
CA ILE A 21 -0.33 26.15 -18.06
C ILE A 21 -0.14 27.26 -17.00
N ARG A 22 -0.30 28.53 -17.38
CA ARG A 22 -0.27 29.67 -16.44
C ARG A 22 -1.47 29.70 -15.50
N ARG A 23 -2.66 29.31 -15.97
CA ARG A 23 -3.92 29.34 -15.14
C ARG A 23 -4.04 28.14 -14.19
N GLN A 24 -3.28 27.06 -14.40
CA GLN A 24 -3.23 25.91 -13.47
C GLN A 24 -1.78 25.45 -13.21
N PRO A 25 -0.89 26.34 -12.73
CA PRO A 25 0.46 25.94 -12.43
C PRO A 25 0.45 25.10 -11.15
N GLY A 26 0.54 23.80 -11.28
CA GLY A 26 1.01 23.01 -10.19
C GLY A 26 0.01 22.17 -9.39
N ARG A 27 -1.31 22.20 -9.63
CA ARG A 27 -2.22 21.26 -8.91
C ARG A 27 -1.77 19.80 -9.03
N LYS A 28 -1.22 19.41 -10.19
CA LYS A 28 -0.62 18.08 -10.43
C LYS A 28 0.72 17.88 -9.70
N ALA A 29 1.34 18.94 -9.21
CA ALA A 29 2.56 18.87 -8.41
C ALA A 29 2.27 18.70 -6.91
N TRP A 30 1.05 19.03 -6.45
CA TRP A 30 0.64 18.92 -5.05
C TRP A 30 -0.08 17.62 -4.72
N VAL A 31 -0.83 17.04 -5.63
CA VAL A 31 -1.69 15.88 -5.33
C VAL A 31 -1.28 14.66 -6.17
N PRO A 32 -0.93 13.53 -5.54
CA PRO A 32 -0.64 12.28 -6.23
C PRO A 32 -1.86 11.73 -6.97
N ASN A 33 -1.67 11.30 -8.23
CA ASN A 33 -2.71 10.65 -9.02
C ASN A 33 -2.81 9.12 -8.75
N GLN A 34 -2.40 8.68 -7.57
CA GLN A 34 -2.33 7.25 -7.22
C GLN A 34 -3.44 6.89 -6.25
N HIS A 35 -4.68 6.79 -6.75
CA HIS A 35 -5.85 6.48 -5.90
C HIS A 35 -5.73 5.16 -5.12
N GLY A 36 -5.04 4.15 -5.65
CA GLY A 36 -4.81 2.87 -4.97
C GLY A 36 -3.83 2.91 -3.79
N ALA A 37 -3.01 3.96 -3.66
CA ALA A 37 -2.05 4.06 -2.56
C ALA A 37 -2.72 4.38 -1.21
N TRP A 38 -3.89 5.01 -1.22
CA TRP A 38 -4.55 5.44 0.01
C TRP A 38 -4.95 4.28 0.93
N SER A 39 -5.43 3.17 0.37
CA SER A 39 -5.75 1.99 1.18
C SER A 39 -4.52 1.42 1.89
N MET A 40 -3.37 1.41 1.20
CA MET A 40 -2.09 0.95 1.75
C MET A 40 -1.52 1.90 2.82
N LEU A 41 -1.88 3.18 2.77
CA LEU A 41 -1.44 4.18 3.74
C LEU A 41 -2.32 4.22 4.99
N VAL A 42 -3.59 3.84 4.87
CA VAL A 42 -4.59 4.00 5.93
C VAL A 42 -4.84 2.69 6.67
N LEU A 43 -4.99 1.57 5.96
CA LEU A 43 -5.40 0.32 6.61
C LEU A 43 -4.35 -0.25 7.57
N PRO A 44 -3.05 -0.37 7.23
CA PRO A 44 -2.09 -0.96 8.15
C PRO A 44 -2.02 -0.24 9.51
N PRO A 45 -1.97 1.10 9.60
CA PRO A 45 -2.06 1.80 10.88
C PRO A 45 -3.34 1.47 11.67
N ILE A 46 -4.50 1.36 11.00
CA ILE A 46 -5.76 1.02 11.65
C ILE A 46 -5.71 -0.41 12.21
N VAL A 47 -5.09 -1.36 11.50
CA VAL A 47 -4.91 -2.73 11.99
C VAL A 47 -4.16 -2.74 13.33
N GLY A 48 -3.06 -1.97 13.43
CA GLY A 48 -2.33 -1.87 14.70
C GLY A 48 -3.15 -1.25 15.83
N TRP A 49 -4.04 -0.28 15.52
CA TRP A 49 -4.97 0.28 16.53
C TRP A 49 -6.02 -0.71 16.97
N VAL A 50 -6.58 -1.47 16.04
CA VAL A 50 -7.60 -2.46 16.36
C VAL A 50 -7.05 -3.52 17.30
N VAL A 51 -5.80 -3.95 17.12
CA VAL A 51 -5.14 -4.95 17.96
C VAL A 51 -4.62 -4.36 19.26
N GLY A 52 -3.98 -3.19 19.23
CA GLY A 52 -3.24 -2.64 20.37
C GLY A 52 -3.99 -1.56 21.16
N GLY A 53 -5.01 -0.97 20.56
CA GLY A 53 -5.64 0.23 21.10
C GLY A 53 -5.06 1.53 20.54
N PHE A 54 -5.71 2.64 20.88
CA PHE A 54 -5.31 3.97 20.42
C PHE A 54 -4.27 4.58 21.34
N SER A 55 -3.22 5.16 20.78
CA SER A 55 -2.27 6.02 21.46
C SER A 55 -2.40 7.46 20.96
N TRP A 56 -2.36 8.46 21.84
CA TRP A 56 -2.41 9.88 21.46
C TRP A 56 -1.25 10.27 20.52
N VAL A 57 -0.10 9.60 20.60
CA VAL A 57 1.06 9.83 19.71
C VAL A 57 0.70 9.59 18.25
N ASN A 58 -0.35 8.80 17.96
CA ASN A 58 -0.85 8.61 16.61
C ASN A 58 -1.34 9.91 15.95
N LEU A 59 -1.75 10.90 16.73
CA LEU A 59 -2.14 12.22 16.22
C LEU A 59 -0.94 12.99 15.62
N LEU A 60 0.28 12.66 16.01
CA LEU A 60 1.52 13.17 15.44
C LEU A 60 2.06 12.23 14.36
N PHE A 61 2.05 10.93 14.65
CA PHE A 61 2.61 9.91 13.79
C PHE A 61 1.88 9.80 12.42
N LEU A 62 0.54 9.77 12.40
CA LEU A 62 -0.20 9.60 11.15
C LEU A 62 -0.02 10.77 10.17
N PRO A 63 -0.12 12.03 10.59
CA PRO A 63 0.20 13.14 9.70
C PRO A 63 1.66 13.12 9.22
N ALA A 64 2.62 12.65 10.06
CA ALA A 64 3.99 12.42 9.64
C ALA A 64 4.09 11.31 8.58
N TRP A 65 3.40 10.19 8.80
CA TRP A 65 3.36 9.07 7.86
C TRP A 65 2.76 9.45 6.50
N TRP A 66 1.62 10.14 6.49
CA TRP A 66 0.98 10.61 5.25
C TRP A 66 1.83 11.69 4.57
N GLY A 67 2.44 12.58 5.35
CA GLY A 67 3.43 13.54 4.87
C GLY A 67 4.63 12.85 4.25
N GLY A 68 5.10 11.75 4.84
CA GLY A 68 6.17 10.90 4.31
C GLY A 68 5.86 10.35 2.92
N TYR A 69 4.63 9.91 2.69
CA TYR A 69 4.18 9.50 1.36
C TYR A 69 4.19 10.66 0.35
N LEU A 70 3.69 11.83 0.73
CA LEU A 70 3.69 13.02 -0.12
C LEU A 70 5.13 13.49 -0.42
N THR A 71 6.01 13.42 0.58
CA THR A 71 7.44 13.70 0.44
C THR A 71 8.09 12.72 -0.54
N TYR A 72 7.91 11.41 -0.36
CA TYR A 72 8.41 10.39 -1.27
C TYR A 72 7.92 10.60 -2.72
N TRP A 73 6.63 10.91 -2.88
CA TRP A 73 6.06 11.22 -4.20
C TRP A 73 6.69 12.47 -4.84
N SER A 74 6.86 13.55 -4.08
CA SER A 74 7.47 14.80 -4.57
C SER A 74 8.93 14.60 -4.94
N TRP A 75 9.71 13.90 -4.12
CA TRP A 75 11.09 13.52 -4.44
C TRP A 75 11.17 12.64 -5.68
N SER A 76 10.29 11.66 -5.82
CA SER A 76 10.21 10.81 -7.00
C SER A 76 9.94 11.61 -8.27
N GLN A 77 9.07 12.62 -8.22
CA GLN A 77 8.81 13.52 -9.33
C GLN A 77 10.03 14.38 -9.68
N TRP A 78 10.69 14.93 -8.66
CA TRP A 78 11.84 15.80 -8.82
C TRP A 78 13.04 15.06 -9.42
N LEU A 79 13.35 13.88 -8.92
CA LEU A 79 14.46 13.03 -9.39
C LEU A 79 14.28 12.64 -10.88
N ARG A 80 13.06 12.36 -11.32
CA ARG A 80 12.76 12.00 -12.72
C ARG A 80 12.72 13.17 -13.67
N THR A 81 12.50 14.37 -13.17
CA THR A 81 12.30 15.54 -14.00
C THR A 81 13.65 16.12 -14.42
N ARG A 82 13.97 16.09 -15.71
CA ARG A 82 15.20 16.69 -16.27
C ARG A 82 15.06 18.19 -16.59
N SER A 83 13.84 18.69 -16.77
CA SER A 83 13.56 20.08 -17.13
C SER A 83 13.64 21.00 -15.90
N ALA A 84 14.51 22.02 -15.94
CA ALA A 84 14.67 23.02 -14.87
C ALA A 84 13.34 23.72 -14.52
N ARG A 85 12.55 24.09 -15.55
CA ARG A 85 11.24 24.73 -15.37
C ARG A 85 10.24 23.84 -14.62
N LYS A 86 10.20 22.54 -14.92
CA LYS A 86 9.33 21.58 -14.22
C LYS A 86 9.84 21.33 -12.80
N ARG A 87 11.16 21.25 -12.59
CA ARG A 87 11.76 21.13 -11.24
C ARG A 87 11.38 22.32 -10.36
N ALA A 88 11.41 23.54 -10.89
CA ALA A 88 11.01 24.73 -10.15
C ALA A 88 9.54 24.66 -9.67
N LEU A 89 8.63 24.09 -10.48
CA LEU A 89 7.23 23.91 -10.08
C LEU A 89 7.03 22.86 -8.97
N ILE A 90 7.92 21.86 -8.90
CA ILE A 90 7.87 20.78 -7.90
C ILE A 90 8.59 21.20 -6.62
N MET A 91 9.49 22.18 -6.68
CA MET A 91 10.35 22.57 -5.55
C MET A 91 9.54 22.99 -4.33
N LEU A 92 8.51 23.82 -4.50
CA LEU A 92 7.70 24.30 -3.39
C LEU A 92 6.94 23.17 -2.68
N PRO A 93 6.17 22.30 -3.37
CA PRO A 93 5.56 21.11 -2.73
C PRO A 93 6.59 20.21 -2.05
N LEU A 94 7.76 20.00 -2.67
CA LEU A 94 8.83 19.17 -2.12
C LEU A 94 9.34 19.73 -0.78
N LEU A 95 9.64 21.02 -0.72
CA LEU A 95 10.11 21.67 0.53
C LEU A 95 9.04 21.66 1.62
N VAL A 96 7.78 21.96 1.25
CA VAL A 96 6.66 21.96 2.20
C VAL A 96 6.42 20.57 2.77
N TYR A 97 6.33 19.54 1.93
CA TYR A 97 6.10 18.19 2.41
C TYR A 97 7.28 17.63 3.19
N THR A 98 8.52 17.91 2.74
CA THR A 98 9.72 17.49 3.48
C THR A 98 9.80 18.16 4.85
N GLY A 99 9.58 19.47 4.90
CA GLY A 99 9.59 20.24 6.16
C GLY A 99 8.49 19.77 7.12
N TRP A 100 7.26 19.62 6.63
CA TRP A 100 6.13 19.07 7.38
C TRP A 100 6.45 17.71 7.98
N THR A 101 6.89 16.78 7.11
CA THR A 101 7.19 15.41 7.52
C THR A 101 8.34 15.36 8.52
N ALA A 102 9.42 16.08 8.25
CA ALA A 102 10.59 16.11 9.14
C ALA A 102 10.24 16.68 10.52
N SER A 103 9.48 17.77 10.57
CA SER A 103 9.07 18.38 11.84
C SER A 103 8.17 17.43 12.65
N LEU A 104 7.14 16.85 12.04
CA LEU A 104 6.25 15.92 12.73
C LEU A 104 6.94 14.61 13.10
N ALA A 105 7.82 14.08 12.26
CA ALA A 105 8.60 12.89 12.58
C ALA A 105 9.54 13.15 13.77
N LEU A 106 10.19 14.31 13.82
CA LEU A 106 11.03 14.70 14.94
C LEU A 106 10.22 14.81 16.24
N ILE A 107 9.09 15.51 16.23
CA ILE A 107 8.21 15.65 17.40
C ILE A 107 7.69 14.27 17.83
N THR A 108 7.32 13.40 16.88
CA THR A 108 6.88 12.03 17.17
C THR A 108 8.00 11.21 17.82
N LEU A 109 9.24 11.31 17.33
CA LEU A 109 10.40 10.62 17.90
C LEU A 109 10.78 11.15 19.30
N LEU A 110 10.58 12.44 19.56
CA LEU A 110 10.77 13.00 20.90
C LEU A 110 9.70 12.49 21.88
N ALA A 111 8.46 12.33 21.41
CA ALA A 111 7.37 11.79 22.22
C ALA A 111 7.45 10.26 22.40
N ALA A 112 8.03 9.55 21.44
CA ALA A 112 8.13 8.10 21.42
C ALA A 112 9.50 7.66 20.83
N PRO A 113 10.60 7.82 21.57
CA PRO A 113 11.95 7.58 21.07
C PRO A 113 12.21 6.11 20.68
N TYR A 114 11.47 5.17 21.25
CA TYR A 114 11.53 3.76 20.86
C TYR A 114 11.13 3.50 19.40
N LEU A 115 10.48 4.45 18.73
CA LEU A 115 10.16 4.32 17.31
C LEU A 115 11.39 4.30 16.39
N ILE A 116 12.54 4.78 16.86
CA ILE A 116 13.78 4.81 16.06
C ILE A 116 14.18 3.39 15.59
N GLN A 117 13.84 2.35 16.33
CA GLN A 117 14.11 0.96 15.97
C GLN A 117 13.47 0.54 14.64
N TRP A 118 12.34 1.15 14.29
CA TRP A 118 11.64 0.86 13.03
C TRP A 118 12.39 1.37 11.80
N ALA A 119 13.40 2.23 11.98
CA ALA A 119 14.30 2.61 10.90
C ALA A 119 15.04 1.38 10.33
N VAL A 120 15.34 0.37 11.15
CA VAL A 120 16.06 -0.84 10.73
C VAL A 120 15.35 -1.59 9.60
N PRO A 121 14.08 -1.97 9.69
CA PRO A 121 13.37 -2.60 8.58
C PRO A 121 12.90 -1.61 7.50
N LEU A 122 12.65 -0.34 7.83
CA LEU A 122 12.09 0.63 6.89
C LEU A 122 13.13 1.23 5.95
N LEU A 123 14.34 1.57 6.43
CA LEU A 123 15.37 2.19 5.61
C LEU A 123 15.79 1.34 4.40
N PRO A 124 16.03 0.01 4.52
CA PRO A 124 16.32 -0.83 3.36
C PRO A 124 15.18 -0.84 2.34
N LEU A 125 13.93 -0.92 2.78
CA LEU A 125 12.77 -0.92 1.89
C LEU A 125 12.63 0.40 1.14
N PHE A 126 12.83 1.53 1.81
CA PHE A 126 12.83 2.84 1.16
C PHE A 126 14.05 3.03 0.24
N ALA A 127 15.22 2.54 0.62
CA ALA A 127 16.42 2.59 -0.22
C ALA A 127 16.22 1.82 -1.53
N ILE A 128 15.63 0.62 -1.47
CA ILE A 128 15.25 -0.17 -2.67
C ILE A 128 14.26 0.62 -3.52
N ALA A 129 13.22 1.19 -2.93
CA ALA A 129 12.21 1.95 -3.66
C ALA A 129 12.81 3.19 -4.35
N LEU A 130 13.63 3.98 -3.65
CA LEU A 130 14.31 5.16 -4.21
C LEU A 130 15.32 4.78 -5.29
N HIS A 131 16.06 3.68 -5.12
CA HIS A 131 16.96 3.18 -6.14
C HIS A 131 16.21 2.81 -7.44
N GLN A 132 15.05 2.15 -7.33
CA GLN A 132 14.21 1.86 -8.49
C GLN A 132 13.69 3.14 -9.16
N VAL A 133 13.31 4.16 -8.39
CA VAL A 133 12.91 5.48 -8.91
C VAL A 133 14.08 6.14 -9.66
N TRP A 134 15.27 6.13 -9.07
CA TRP A 134 16.47 6.71 -9.68
C TRP A 134 16.82 6.05 -11.01
N ARG A 135 16.66 4.72 -11.09
CA ARG A 135 16.84 3.95 -12.35
C ARG A 135 15.69 4.11 -13.35
N GLY A 136 14.64 4.84 -13.02
CA GLY A 136 13.46 4.97 -13.89
C GLY A 136 12.51 3.76 -13.85
N HIS A 137 12.76 2.80 -12.96
CA HIS A 137 11.97 1.57 -12.77
C HIS A 137 10.96 1.67 -11.62
N GLU A 138 10.45 2.85 -11.33
CA GLU A 138 9.46 3.10 -10.24
C GLU A 138 8.22 2.21 -10.30
N ARG A 139 7.89 1.71 -11.51
CA ARG A 139 6.73 0.86 -11.77
C ARG A 139 7.09 -0.62 -11.80
N SER A 140 8.31 -0.98 -11.43
CA SER A 140 8.73 -2.37 -11.31
C SER A 140 7.97 -3.09 -10.19
N LEU A 141 7.97 -4.41 -10.23
CA LEU A 141 7.39 -5.21 -9.17
C LEU A 141 8.15 -5.00 -7.85
N ILE A 142 9.47 -4.91 -7.94
CA ILE A 142 10.35 -4.68 -6.78
C ILE A 142 10.03 -3.36 -6.08
N SER A 143 9.90 -2.26 -6.85
CA SER A 143 9.51 -0.95 -6.27
C SER A 143 8.14 -1.01 -5.60
N GLY A 144 7.17 -1.65 -6.24
CA GLY A 144 5.83 -1.82 -5.67
C GLY A 144 5.85 -2.66 -4.38
N LEU A 145 6.54 -3.79 -4.39
CA LEU A 145 6.61 -4.68 -3.22
C LEU A 145 7.36 -4.03 -2.05
N SER A 146 8.49 -3.34 -2.29
CA SER A 146 9.24 -2.69 -1.20
C SER A 146 8.44 -1.55 -0.54
N THR A 147 7.78 -0.69 -1.33
CA THR A 147 6.91 0.37 -0.76
C THR A 147 5.71 -0.20 -0.03
N THR A 148 5.12 -1.27 -0.52
CA THR A 148 3.95 -1.90 0.08
C THR A 148 4.32 -2.66 1.36
N ALA A 149 5.48 -3.34 1.39
CA ALA A 149 6.00 -3.97 2.59
C ALA A 149 6.28 -2.92 3.69
N ALA A 150 6.89 -1.79 3.33
CA ALA A 150 7.11 -0.69 4.26
C ALA A 150 5.78 -0.14 4.82
N ALA A 151 4.76 0.01 3.97
CA ALA A 151 3.43 0.44 4.41
C ALA A 151 2.77 -0.60 5.35
N SER A 152 2.94 -1.89 5.09
CA SER A 152 2.37 -2.97 5.92
C SER A 152 2.99 -3.03 7.33
N LEU A 153 4.26 -2.68 7.47
CA LEU A 153 4.93 -2.57 8.76
C LEU A 153 4.30 -1.51 9.69
N MET A 154 3.53 -0.57 9.13
CA MET A 154 2.84 0.44 9.94
C MET A 154 1.82 -0.16 10.89
N ALA A 155 1.35 -1.38 10.65
CA ALA A 155 0.52 -2.12 11.60
C ALA A 155 1.30 -2.41 12.90
N ALA A 156 2.52 -2.92 12.79
CA ALA A 156 3.37 -3.16 13.94
C ALA A 156 3.87 -1.84 14.58
N VAL A 157 4.13 -0.79 13.77
CA VAL A 157 4.54 0.53 14.28
C VAL A 157 3.44 1.16 15.15
N THR A 158 2.19 1.17 14.69
CA THR A 158 1.09 1.74 15.48
C THR A 158 0.71 0.88 16.68
N TYR A 159 0.89 -0.44 16.60
CA TYR A 159 0.82 -1.31 17.77
C TYR A 159 1.93 -0.98 18.79
N SER A 160 3.18 -0.77 18.34
CA SER A 160 4.28 -0.31 19.21
C SER A 160 3.95 0.98 19.94
N LEU A 161 3.23 1.92 19.30
CA LEU A 161 2.75 3.14 19.94
C LEU A 161 1.69 2.85 21.01
N ALA A 162 0.79 1.90 20.77
CA ALA A 162 -0.26 1.53 21.71
C ALA A 162 0.31 0.89 22.97
N VAL A 163 1.36 0.07 22.82
CA VAL A 163 2.03 -0.62 23.94
C VAL A 163 3.25 0.14 24.47
N HIS A 164 3.41 1.43 24.12
CA HIS A 164 4.49 2.31 24.60
C HIS A 164 5.91 1.74 24.42
N GLY A 165 6.14 0.96 23.36
CA GLY A 165 7.42 0.32 23.09
C GLY A 165 7.74 -0.92 23.93
N GLU A 166 6.81 -1.40 24.74
CA GLU A 166 6.95 -2.65 25.49
C GLU A 166 7.24 -3.82 24.54
N GLY A 167 8.02 -4.81 25.02
CA GLY A 167 8.44 -5.97 24.24
C GLY A 167 9.81 -5.84 23.58
N GLY A 168 10.56 -4.78 23.88
CA GLY A 168 11.95 -4.61 23.45
C GLY A 168 12.13 -4.31 21.96
N PHE A 169 13.29 -4.67 21.41
CA PHE A 169 13.63 -4.35 20.03
C PHE A 169 12.67 -5.06 19.05
N LEU A 170 11.93 -4.24 18.29
CA LEU A 170 10.90 -4.69 17.33
C LEU A 170 9.84 -5.64 17.93
N GLY A 171 9.62 -5.61 19.24
CA GLY A 171 8.68 -6.53 19.89
C GLY A 171 9.19 -7.98 20.00
N LEU A 172 10.49 -8.20 19.85
CA LEU A 172 11.09 -9.55 19.92
C LEU A 172 11.59 -9.91 21.33
N GLY A 173 11.51 -8.95 22.27
CA GLY A 173 11.86 -9.17 23.67
C GLY A 173 10.66 -9.61 24.51
N THR A 174 10.92 -9.87 25.79
CA THR A 174 9.88 -10.24 26.75
C THR A 174 9.24 -8.97 27.31
N PRO A 175 7.91 -8.79 27.19
CA PRO A 175 7.24 -7.63 27.79
C PRO A 175 7.15 -7.78 29.32
N SER A 176 7.15 -6.66 30.03
CA SER A 176 7.02 -6.63 31.49
C SER A 176 5.57 -6.86 31.95
N THR A 177 4.60 -6.54 31.10
CA THR A 177 3.17 -6.69 31.37
C THR A 177 2.48 -7.44 30.23
N PRO A 178 1.33 -8.10 30.48
CA PRO A 178 0.52 -8.68 29.42
C PRO A 178 0.11 -7.62 28.40
N LEU A 179 0.42 -7.86 27.13
CA LEU A 179 0.12 -6.94 26.03
C LEU A 179 -1.23 -7.26 25.38
N PRO A 180 -1.92 -6.25 24.83
CA PRO A 180 -3.20 -6.43 24.14
C PRO A 180 -3.04 -7.25 22.87
N GLY A 181 -4.14 -7.86 22.44
CA GLY A 181 -4.21 -8.70 21.24
C GLY A 181 -3.90 -10.16 21.55
N THR A 182 -4.81 -11.02 21.11
CA THR A 182 -4.69 -12.47 21.28
C THR A 182 -5.33 -13.21 20.12
N SER A 183 -4.78 -14.35 19.78
CA SER A 183 -5.42 -15.28 18.83
C SER A 183 -6.70 -15.88 19.42
N PRO A 184 -7.64 -16.38 18.59
CA PRO A 184 -8.90 -16.96 19.06
C PRO A 184 -8.74 -18.08 20.11
N ASN A 185 -7.69 -18.90 19.99
CA ASN A 185 -7.39 -19.96 20.96
C ASN A 185 -6.48 -19.51 22.13
N GLY A 186 -6.10 -18.23 22.19
CA GLY A 186 -5.22 -17.70 23.23
C GLY A 186 -3.73 -18.08 23.14
N ALA A 187 -3.31 -18.85 22.14
CA ALA A 187 -1.93 -19.35 22.04
C ALA A 187 -0.93 -18.28 21.62
N LEU A 188 -1.35 -17.30 20.82
CA LEU A 188 -0.54 -16.16 20.45
C LEU A 188 -1.09 -14.91 21.14
N THR A 189 -0.23 -14.22 21.88
CA THR A 189 -0.58 -13.01 22.64
C THR A 189 0.39 -11.88 22.34
N GLY A 190 -0.05 -10.64 22.47
CA GLY A 190 0.79 -9.46 22.32
C GLY A 190 1.53 -9.42 20.99
N TRP A 191 2.84 -9.29 21.03
CA TRP A 191 3.68 -9.20 19.83
C TRP A 191 3.64 -10.44 18.94
N SER A 192 3.51 -11.63 19.50
CA SER A 192 3.41 -12.86 18.69
C SER A 192 2.16 -12.85 17.81
N TRP A 193 1.04 -12.38 18.35
CA TRP A 193 -0.18 -12.14 17.60
C TRP A 193 -0.01 -11.00 16.59
N MET A 194 0.55 -9.86 17.03
CA MET A 194 0.72 -8.69 16.16
C MET A 194 1.62 -8.97 14.97
N TRP A 195 2.67 -9.78 15.13
CA TRP A 195 3.53 -10.16 14.00
C TRP A 195 2.81 -11.06 13.00
N LEU A 196 1.96 -11.98 13.45
CA LEU A 196 1.10 -12.75 12.54
C LEU A 196 0.15 -11.82 11.76
N VAL A 197 -0.51 -10.91 12.46
CA VAL A 197 -1.40 -9.91 11.84
C VAL A 197 -0.66 -9.02 10.85
N THR A 198 0.56 -8.58 11.18
CA THR A 198 1.41 -7.78 10.29
C THR A 198 1.82 -8.57 9.07
N ALA A 199 2.17 -9.85 9.21
CA ALA A 199 2.51 -10.73 8.09
C ALA A 199 1.32 -10.93 7.14
N LEU A 200 0.12 -11.14 7.66
CA LEU A 200 -1.11 -11.24 6.88
C LEU A 200 -1.44 -9.91 6.15
N THR A 201 -1.23 -8.79 6.84
CA THR A 201 -1.39 -7.45 6.24
C THR A 201 -0.39 -7.25 5.09
N ALA A 202 0.87 -7.67 5.29
CA ALA A 202 1.88 -7.61 4.25
C ALA A 202 1.56 -8.56 3.08
N ALA A 203 1.10 -9.78 3.35
CA ALA A 203 0.67 -10.72 2.33
C ALA A 203 -0.48 -10.16 1.48
N TYR A 204 -1.47 -9.52 2.10
CA TYR A 204 -2.58 -8.88 1.42
C TYR A 204 -2.13 -7.76 0.49
N PHE A 205 -1.39 -6.79 1.00
CA PHE A 205 -0.99 -5.63 0.20
C PHE A 205 0.10 -5.96 -0.82
N CYS A 206 1.10 -6.78 -0.47
CA CYS A 206 2.10 -7.23 -1.43
C CYS A 206 1.47 -8.10 -2.54
N GLY A 207 0.47 -8.93 -2.21
CA GLY A 207 -0.29 -9.69 -3.19
C GLY A 207 -1.12 -8.81 -4.14
N THR A 208 -1.64 -7.68 -3.65
CA THR A 208 -2.40 -6.73 -4.45
C THR A 208 -1.54 -6.08 -5.56
N VAL A 209 -0.23 -5.90 -5.36
CA VAL A 209 0.67 -5.29 -6.35
C VAL A 209 0.70 -6.07 -7.69
N PRO A 210 1.09 -7.37 -7.73
CA PRO A 210 1.08 -8.15 -8.97
C PRO A 210 -0.34 -8.35 -9.52
N TYR A 211 -1.35 -8.48 -8.66
CA TYR A 211 -2.75 -8.59 -9.05
C TYR A 211 -3.22 -7.37 -9.87
N ILE A 212 -3.04 -6.15 -9.35
CA ILE A 212 -3.40 -4.92 -10.08
C ILE A 212 -2.55 -4.76 -11.36
N LYS A 213 -1.29 -5.16 -11.29
CA LYS A 213 -0.38 -5.11 -12.43
C LYS A 213 -0.86 -6.00 -13.58
N SER A 214 -1.33 -7.22 -13.29
CA SER A 214 -1.89 -8.16 -14.27
C SER A 214 -3.17 -7.63 -14.94
N MET A 215 -3.95 -6.80 -14.26
CA MET A 215 -5.15 -6.19 -14.81
C MET A 215 -4.88 -4.95 -15.68
N ILE A 216 -3.84 -4.17 -15.37
CA ILE A 216 -3.66 -2.85 -16.00
C ILE A 216 -2.47 -2.83 -16.95
N ARG A 217 -1.29 -3.18 -16.47
CA ARG A 217 -0.02 -2.94 -17.18
C ARG A 217 0.51 -4.17 -17.90
N GLU A 218 0.39 -5.31 -17.28
CA GLU A 218 0.86 -6.60 -17.78
C GLU A 218 -0.31 -7.52 -18.12
N ARG A 219 -1.28 -6.98 -18.86
CA ARG A 219 -2.39 -7.75 -19.40
C ARG A 219 -1.86 -8.85 -20.33
N PHE A 220 -2.48 -10.01 -20.23
CA PHE A 220 -2.12 -11.20 -21.00
C PHE A 220 -0.76 -11.84 -20.62
N ASN A 221 -0.14 -11.37 -19.54
CA ASN A 221 1.02 -12.04 -18.96
C ASN A 221 0.53 -13.19 -18.08
N TYR A 222 0.45 -14.40 -18.67
CA TYR A 222 -0.03 -15.59 -17.97
C TYR A 222 0.91 -16.04 -16.85
N VAL A 223 2.23 -15.79 -16.99
CA VAL A 223 3.21 -16.12 -15.94
C VAL A 223 2.96 -15.28 -14.69
N LEU A 224 2.77 -13.97 -14.85
CA LEU A 224 2.44 -13.09 -13.74
C LEU A 224 1.10 -13.46 -13.11
N LEU A 225 0.10 -13.78 -13.93
CA LEU A 225 -1.23 -14.20 -13.45
C LEU A 225 -1.13 -15.51 -12.64
N ALA A 226 -0.46 -16.52 -13.18
CA ALA A 226 -0.30 -17.82 -12.51
C ALA A 226 0.48 -17.67 -11.19
N GLY A 227 1.60 -16.90 -11.20
CA GLY A 227 2.37 -16.61 -9.99
C GLY A 227 1.56 -15.85 -8.93
N THR A 228 0.73 -14.88 -9.37
CA THR A 228 -0.17 -14.14 -8.46
C THR A 228 -1.22 -15.08 -7.86
N GLY A 229 -1.87 -15.92 -8.68
CA GLY A 229 -2.85 -16.88 -8.21
C GLY A 229 -2.25 -17.91 -7.26
N ALA A 230 -1.07 -18.45 -7.60
CA ALA A 230 -0.36 -19.40 -6.74
C ALA A 230 0.02 -18.79 -5.37
N ALA A 231 0.51 -17.54 -5.36
CA ALA A 231 0.83 -16.84 -4.11
C ALA A 231 -0.41 -16.65 -3.23
N HIS A 232 -1.54 -16.20 -3.80
CA HIS A 232 -2.78 -16.05 -3.03
C HIS A 232 -3.33 -17.39 -2.56
N ALA A 233 -3.25 -18.45 -3.38
CA ALA A 233 -3.67 -19.79 -3.00
C ALA A 233 -2.80 -20.34 -1.85
N ALA A 234 -1.49 -20.13 -1.89
CA ALA A 234 -0.59 -20.52 -0.81
C ALA A 234 -0.96 -19.85 0.52
N VAL A 235 -1.23 -18.53 0.50
CA VAL A 235 -1.69 -17.83 1.71
C VAL A 235 -3.06 -18.33 2.16
N ALA A 236 -3.99 -18.61 1.25
CA ALA A 236 -5.29 -19.19 1.60
C ALA A 236 -5.14 -20.56 2.29
N VAL A 237 -4.24 -21.42 1.81
CA VAL A 237 -3.94 -22.71 2.48
C VAL A 237 -3.36 -22.50 3.88
N VAL A 238 -2.40 -21.55 4.01
CA VAL A 238 -1.81 -21.22 5.32
C VAL A 238 -2.87 -20.68 6.29
N THR A 239 -3.72 -19.76 5.82
CA THR A 239 -4.79 -19.19 6.70
C THR A 239 -5.85 -20.22 7.05
N PHE A 240 -6.14 -21.16 6.17
CA PHE A 240 -7.02 -22.30 6.48
C PHE A 240 -6.41 -23.21 7.57
N TRP A 241 -5.12 -23.54 7.44
CA TRP A 241 -4.40 -24.30 8.46
C TRP A 241 -4.35 -23.55 9.81
N LEU A 242 -4.06 -22.25 9.81
CA LEU A 242 -4.07 -21.42 11.02
C LEU A 242 -5.47 -21.36 11.65
N ALA A 243 -6.53 -21.28 10.84
CA ALA A 243 -7.90 -21.30 11.36
C ALA A 243 -8.28 -22.67 11.93
N SER A 244 -7.89 -23.77 11.31
CA SER A 244 -8.12 -25.13 11.83
C SER A 244 -7.38 -25.39 13.15
N SER A 245 -6.25 -24.70 13.37
CA SER A 245 -5.50 -24.73 14.63
C SER A 245 -6.04 -23.74 15.68
N GLY A 246 -7.11 -23.00 15.36
CA GLY A 246 -7.67 -21.97 16.25
C GLY A 246 -6.82 -20.70 16.37
N LEU A 247 -5.77 -20.54 15.57
CA LEU A 247 -4.89 -19.36 15.60
C LEU A 247 -5.48 -18.18 14.84
N LEU A 248 -6.42 -18.40 13.92
CA LEU A 248 -7.12 -17.36 13.17
C LEU A 248 -8.63 -17.61 13.18
N PRO A 249 -9.44 -16.55 13.07
CA PRO A 249 -10.88 -16.70 12.81
C PRO A 249 -11.14 -17.35 11.45
N TRP A 250 -12.12 -18.24 11.37
CA TRP A 250 -12.53 -18.88 10.12
C TRP A 250 -12.95 -17.87 9.03
N GLY A 251 -13.54 -16.73 9.43
CA GLY A 251 -13.88 -15.64 8.52
C GLY A 251 -12.67 -15.12 7.75
N HIS A 252 -11.49 -15.13 8.38
CA HIS A 252 -10.25 -14.70 7.72
C HIS A 252 -9.76 -15.72 6.68
N ALA A 253 -9.88 -17.02 6.95
CA ALA A 253 -9.56 -18.07 5.95
C ALA A 253 -10.51 -18.02 4.76
N VAL A 254 -11.81 -17.79 5.00
CA VAL A 254 -12.79 -17.59 3.93
C VAL A 254 -12.44 -16.36 3.09
N LEU A 255 -12.07 -15.24 3.72
CA LEU A 255 -11.64 -14.04 3.01
C LEU A 255 -10.44 -14.35 2.08
N TRP A 256 -9.42 -15.06 2.56
CA TRP A 256 -8.25 -15.41 1.74
C TRP A 256 -8.60 -16.34 0.58
N THR A 257 -9.59 -17.23 0.76
CA THR A 257 -10.13 -18.04 -0.34
C THR A 257 -10.78 -17.14 -1.40
N VAL A 258 -11.57 -16.16 -0.98
CA VAL A 258 -12.17 -15.16 -1.88
C VAL A 258 -11.09 -14.35 -2.60
N LEU A 259 -10.04 -13.92 -1.91
CA LEU A 259 -8.91 -13.21 -2.49
C LEU A 259 -8.15 -14.05 -3.52
N ALA A 260 -7.96 -15.35 -3.26
CA ALA A 260 -7.32 -16.28 -4.20
C ALA A 260 -8.15 -16.44 -5.48
N VAL A 261 -9.46 -16.69 -5.35
CA VAL A 261 -10.38 -16.76 -6.49
C VAL A 261 -10.39 -15.43 -7.27
N ARG A 262 -10.50 -14.30 -6.56
CA ARG A 262 -10.49 -12.96 -7.15
C ARG A 262 -9.23 -12.69 -7.94
N SER A 263 -8.07 -13.15 -7.44
CA SER A 263 -6.76 -12.90 -8.07
C SER A 263 -6.63 -13.52 -9.47
N LEU A 264 -7.47 -14.51 -9.80
CA LEU A 264 -7.56 -15.14 -11.12
C LEU A 264 -8.77 -14.64 -11.92
N VAL A 265 -9.95 -14.63 -11.30
CA VAL A 265 -11.21 -14.33 -11.97
C VAL A 265 -11.26 -12.89 -12.50
N MET A 266 -10.89 -11.90 -11.69
CA MET A 266 -10.96 -10.51 -12.13
C MET A 266 -9.99 -10.16 -13.26
N PRO A 267 -8.71 -10.57 -13.26
CA PRO A 267 -7.84 -10.36 -14.41
C PRO A 267 -8.32 -11.07 -15.67
N LEU A 268 -8.77 -12.31 -15.58
CA LEU A 268 -9.30 -13.05 -16.73
C LEU A 268 -10.56 -12.38 -17.29
N TRP A 269 -11.46 -11.93 -16.42
CA TRP A 269 -12.65 -11.17 -16.83
C TRP A 269 -12.25 -9.85 -17.49
N GLN A 270 -11.33 -9.10 -16.89
CA GLN A 270 -10.78 -7.87 -17.47
C GLN A 270 -10.19 -8.12 -18.88
N TRP A 271 -9.41 -9.18 -19.04
CA TRP A 271 -8.83 -9.55 -20.33
C TRP A 271 -9.88 -9.92 -21.36
N SER A 272 -10.94 -10.63 -20.95
CA SER A 272 -12.06 -10.96 -21.83
C SER A 272 -12.83 -9.72 -22.29
N LEU A 273 -13.06 -8.75 -21.39
CA LEU A 273 -13.69 -7.46 -21.74
C LEU A 273 -12.85 -6.67 -22.73
N VAL A 274 -11.52 -6.64 -22.55
CA VAL A 274 -10.61 -5.97 -23.47
C VAL A 274 -10.63 -6.64 -24.84
N ARG A 275 -10.59 -7.98 -24.89
CA ARG A 275 -10.62 -8.73 -26.16
C ARG A 275 -11.95 -8.60 -26.91
N ARG A 276 -13.07 -8.71 -26.19
CA ARG A 276 -14.41 -8.76 -26.81
C ARG A 276 -15.03 -7.38 -27.06
N ARG A 277 -14.82 -6.42 -26.13
CA ARG A 277 -15.53 -5.13 -26.14
C ARG A 277 -14.59 -3.92 -26.29
N HIS A 278 -13.28 -4.10 -26.33
CA HIS A 278 -12.27 -3.04 -26.34
C HIS A 278 -12.43 -2.02 -25.21
N ARG A 279 -13.14 -2.39 -24.13
CA ARG A 279 -13.43 -1.50 -22.97
C ARG A 279 -12.92 -2.17 -21.70
N PRO A 280 -11.82 -1.69 -21.12
CA PRO A 280 -11.35 -2.17 -19.82
C PRO A 280 -12.29 -1.73 -18.69
N LEU A 281 -12.26 -2.45 -17.58
CA LEU A 281 -12.88 -1.99 -16.33
C LEU A 281 -12.31 -0.64 -15.92
N ARG A 282 -13.17 0.21 -15.39
CA ARG A 282 -12.75 1.53 -14.90
C ARG A 282 -11.85 1.37 -13.67
N PRO A 283 -10.76 2.13 -13.53
CA PRO A 283 -9.91 2.09 -12.33
C PRO A 283 -10.69 2.32 -11.03
N GLY A 284 -11.73 3.16 -11.06
CA GLY A 284 -12.60 3.40 -9.91
C GLY A 284 -13.33 2.14 -9.42
N THR A 285 -13.79 1.27 -10.34
CA THR A 285 -14.44 0.00 -9.95
C THR A 285 -13.45 -0.91 -9.23
N MET A 286 -12.20 -0.99 -9.71
CA MET A 286 -11.15 -1.74 -9.04
C MET A 286 -10.87 -1.18 -7.64
N GLY A 287 -10.84 0.14 -7.51
CA GLY A 287 -10.65 0.82 -6.23
C GLY A 287 -11.76 0.54 -5.22
N ILE A 288 -13.02 0.52 -5.65
CA ILE A 288 -14.16 0.19 -4.77
C ILE A 288 -14.04 -1.25 -4.26
N VAL A 289 -13.72 -2.20 -5.14
CA VAL A 289 -13.52 -3.60 -4.75
C VAL A 289 -12.39 -3.72 -3.73
N GLU A 290 -11.28 -2.99 -3.91
CA GLU A 290 -10.19 -2.99 -2.93
C GLU A 290 -10.63 -2.41 -1.57
N VAL A 291 -11.41 -1.34 -1.54
CA VAL A 291 -11.94 -0.78 -0.29
C VAL A 291 -12.83 -1.81 0.43
N VAL A 292 -13.71 -2.50 -0.30
CA VAL A 292 -14.55 -3.56 0.30
C VAL A 292 -13.70 -4.70 0.87
N MET A 293 -12.66 -5.15 0.14
CA MET A 293 -11.75 -6.18 0.63
C MET A 293 -10.92 -5.70 1.84
N CYS A 294 -10.50 -4.45 1.87
CA CYS A 294 -9.82 -3.84 3.02
C CYS A 294 -10.73 -3.84 4.27
N VAL A 295 -11.99 -3.46 4.12
CA VAL A 295 -12.96 -3.50 5.23
C VAL A 295 -13.19 -4.94 5.70
N ALA A 296 -13.39 -5.88 4.77
CA ALA A 296 -13.53 -7.29 5.11
C ALA A 296 -12.29 -7.85 5.83
N PHE A 297 -11.08 -7.46 5.38
CA PHE A 297 -9.83 -7.82 6.04
C PHE A 297 -9.81 -7.35 7.49
N LEU A 298 -10.14 -6.07 7.74
CA LEU A 298 -10.18 -5.50 9.07
C LEU A 298 -11.21 -6.20 9.96
N MET A 299 -12.42 -6.40 9.45
CA MET A 299 -13.50 -7.06 10.21
C MET A 299 -13.18 -8.51 10.58
N THR A 300 -12.49 -9.24 9.72
CA THR A 300 -12.17 -10.67 9.97
C THR A 300 -10.95 -10.88 10.87
N ILE A 301 -10.15 -9.83 11.11
CA ILE A 301 -8.97 -9.92 11.99
C ILE A 301 -9.25 -9.38 13.39
N SER A 302 -10.32 -8.59 13.52
CA SER A 302 -10.70 -7.91 14.77
C SER A 302 -11.70 -8.69 15.64
N VAL A 303 -12.09 -9.88 15.20
CA VAL A 303 -13.12 -10.73 15.91
C VAL A 303 -12.46 -11.78 16.74
#